data_7e6a49a2e4c021ed9dea815e91d3b34d
#
_entry.id   7e6a49a2e4c021ed9dea815e91d3b34d
#
_cell.length_a   1.000
_cell.length_b   1.000
_cell.length_c   1.000
_cell.angle_alpha   90.00
_cell.angle_beta   90.00
_cell.angle_gamma   90.00
#
_symmetry.space_group_name_H-M   'P 1'
#
loop_
_entity.id
_entity.type
_entity.pdbx_description
1 polymer ?
#
loop_
_entity_poly.entity_id
_entity_poly.type
_entity_poly.pdbx_seq_one_letter_code
_entity_poly.pdbx_strand_id
1 'polypeptide(L)'
;MLSRLVTIYRRPLILLACSAALVSCDRLLAPDFNTDVTELRGGGYKLDPDHASLVFKINHLGFSTFIGSFDEFDASLDFDAENIENSSLEVIVDMNSLDVNLPDFEEELKGSNWFDVAQFPQAIYRTTAFVESRDENTFVFAGELTLHGVTAPVNLVVDFNGGGRNVLTRSYTMGFEATATFLRSDFGVSRFTNFGVGDEINLDVNVEFQAAD
;
A
#
# COMPACT_ATOMS: atom_id res chain seq x y z
N MET A 1 21.11 64.92 -45.08
CA MET A 1 21.91 63.71 -44.72
C MET A 1 21.51 63.30 -43.32
N LEU A 2 20.43 62.58 -43.19
CA LEU A 2 19.88 62.04 -41.93
C LEU A 2 18.97 60.91 -42.31
N SER A 3 19.45 59.67 -42.21
CA SER A 3 18.60 58.51 -42.19
C SER A 3 19.32 57.34 -41.50
N ARG A 4 18.59 56.62 -40.72
CA ARG A 4 18.85 55.35 -40.05
C ARG A 4 19.13 55.45 -38.55
N LEU A 5 18.04 55.27 -37.82
CA LEU A 5 18.05 54.66 -36.48
C LEU A 5 16.58 54.42 -36.02
N VAL A 6 15.93 53.40 -36.55
CA VAL A 6 14.78 52.76 -35.91
C VAL A 6 14.65 51.36 -36.45
N THR A 7 15.19 50.38 -35.81
CA THR A 7 14.73 48.96 -35.89
C THR A 7 15.64 48.06 -35.03
N ILE A 8 15.47 48.03 -33.74
CA ILE A 8 15.91 46.91 -32.87
C ILE A 8 15.19 47.13 -31.51
N TYR A 9 13.97 46.69 -31.32
CA TYR A 9 13.42 46.40 -29.98
C TYR A 9 12.03 45.75 -30.05
N ARG A 10 11.87 44.67 -30.83
CA ARG A 10 10.60 43.92 -30.84
C ARG A 10 10.71 42.41 -30.69
N ARG A 11 11.88 41.86 -30.36
CA ARG A 11 12.05 40.40 -30.29
C ARG A 11 12.18 39.74 -28.90
N PRO A 12 12.44 40.41 -27.77
CA PRO A 12 12.51 39.70 -26.48
C PRO A 12 11.17 39.46 -25.78
N LEU A 13 10.09 40.18 -26.11
CA LEU A 13 8.82 40.05 -25.41
C LEU A 13 8.05 38.76 -25.74
N ILE A 14 8.24 38.22 -26.95
CA ILE A 14 7.53 37.00 -27.39
C ILE A 14 8.16 35.74 -26.78
N LEU A 15 9.47 35.73 -26.56
CA LEU A 15 10.17 34.61 -25.93
C LEU A 15 9.90 34.49 -24.42
N LEU A 16 9.63 35.61 -23.75
CA LEU A 16 9.31 35.59 -22.32
C LEU A 16 7.85 35.17 -22.05
N ALA A 17 6.94 35.40 -22.99
CA ALA A 17 5.55 34.96 -22.90
C ALA A 17 5.37 33.45 -23.12
N CYS A 18 6.21 32.81 -23.97
CA CYS A 18 6.18 31.38 -24.19
C CYS A 18 6.78 30.58 -23.01
N SER A 19 7.80 31.12 -22.33
CA SER A 19 8.37 30.40 -21.14
C SER A 19 7.46 30.45 -19.90
N ALA A 20 6.61 31.51 -19.78
CA ALA A 20 5.63 31.56 -18.69
C ALA A 20 4.43 30.62 -18.88
N ALA A 21 4.12 30.21 -20.13
CA ALA A 21 3.03 29.29 -20.43
C ALA A 21 3.38 27.83 -20.14
N LEU A 22 4.67 27.46 -20.13
CA LEU A 22 5.11 26.08 -19.86
C LEU A 22 5.15 25.75 -18.36
N VAL A 23 5.25 26.73 -17.47
CA VAL A 23 5.25 26.54 -16.01
C VAL A 23 3.82 26.43 -15.44
N SER A 24 2.79 26.79 -16.22
CA SER A 24 1.39 26.83 -15.78
C SER A 24 0.66 25.48 -15.94
N CYS A 25 1.18 24.52 -16.70
CA CYS A 25 0.48 23.27 -16.96
C CYS A 25 0.68 22.21 -15.86
N ASP A 26 1.80 22.22 -15.14
CA ASP A 26 2.05 21.24 -14.08
C ASP A 26 1.10 21.39 -12.86
N ARG A 27 0.68 22.60 -12.56
CA ARG A 27 -0.25 22.87 -11.44
C ARG A 27 -1.71 22.50 -11.72
N LEU A 28 -2.10 22.36 -12.99
CA LEU A 28 -3.46 22.01 -13.38
C LEU A 28 -3.73 20.49 -13.33
N LEU A 29 -2.69 19.69 -13.28
CA LEU A 29 -2.75 18.21 -13.25
C LEU A 29 -2.33 17.63 -11.91
N ALA A 30 -1.82 18.46 -10.97
CA ALA A 30 -1.55 17.99 -9.62
C ALA A 30 -2.88 17.65 -8.92
N PRO A 31 -2.99 16.50 -8.24
CA PRO A 31 -4.16 16.20 -7.42
C PRO A 31 -4.30 17.25 -6.32
N ASP A 32 -5.52 17.48 -5.88
CA ASP A 32 -5.83 18.23 -4.65
C ASP A 32 -5.51 17.31 -3.47
N PHE A 33 -4.24 17.31 -3.07
CA PHE A 33 -3.67 16.35 -2.15
C PHE A 33 -3.59 16.91 -0.74
N ASN A 34 -4.23 16.23 0.22
CA ASN A 34 -4.23 16.59 1.63
C ASN A 34 -3.57 15.49 2.48
N THR A 35 -2.75 15.88 3.43
CA THR A 35 -2.09 14.98 4.38
C THR A 35 -2.71 15.02 5.78
N ASP A 36 -3.72 15.86 6.02
CA ASP A 36 -4.47 15.88 7.28
C ASP A 36 -5.63 14.89 7.20
N VAL A 37 -5.55 13.81 7.97
CA VAL A 37 -6.56 12.74 7.98
C VAL A 37 -7.96 13.23 8.36
N THR A 38 -8.05 14.31 9.15
CA THR A 38 -9.34 14.87 9.63
C THR A 38 -10.07 15.68 8.57
N GLU A 39 -9.37 16.08 7.50
CA GLU A 39 -9.94 16.86 6.39
C GLU A 39 -10.30 15.97 5.19
N LEU A 40 -10.17 14.64 5.32
CA LEU A 40 -10.47 13.71 4.26
C LEU A 40 -11.95 13.35 4.19
N ARG A 41 -12.34 12.76 3.06
CA ARG A 41 -13.70 12.26 2.89
C ARG A 41 -13.87 10.91 3.60
N GLY A 42 -14.73 10.84 4.62
CA GLY A 42 -15.14 9.60 5.26
C GLY A 42 -16.02 8.73 4.34
N GLY A 43 -16.12 7.43 4.65
CA GLY A 43 -16.97 6.46 3.97
C GLY A 43 -16.25 5.20 3.54
N GLY A 44 -16.91 4.41 2.69
CA GLY A 44 -16.37 3.15 2.18
C GLY A 44 -15.39 3.36 1.02
N TYR A 45 -14.33 2.58 1.04
CA TYR A 45 -13.27 2.60 0.02
C TYR A 45 -12.93 1.17 -0.40
N LYS A 46 -12.47 1.02 -1.63
CA LYS A 46 -11.99 -0.24 -2.21
C LYS A 46 -10.55 -0.08 -2.65
N LEU A 47 -9.81 -1.17 -2.56
CA LEU A 47 -8.44 -1.25 -3.08
C LEU A 47 -8.41 -0.90 -4.57
N ASP A 48 -7.41 -0.12 -4.97
CA ASP A 48 -7.01 0.02 -6.36
C ASP A 48 -5.94 -1.06 -6.65
N PRO A 49 -6.27 -2.15 -7.36
CA PRO A 49 -5.35 -3.25 -7.55
C PRO A 49 -4.16 -2.90 -8.45
N ASP A 50 -4.28 -1.85 -9.28
CA ASP A 50 -3.18 -1.39 -10.14
C ASP A 50 -2.11 -0.61 -9.35
N HIS A 51 -2.42 -0.17 -8.12
CA HIS A 51 -1.55 0.61 -7.25
C HIS A 51 -1.45 -0.04 -5.86
N ALA A 52 -1.26 -1.36 -5.84
CA ALA A 52 -1.20 -2.14 -4.62
C ALA A 52 -0.03 -3.13 -4.64
N SER A 53 0.66 -3.28 -3.50
CA SER A 53 1.68 -4.30 -3.32
C SER A 53 1.65 -4.86 -1.90
N LEU A 54 1.81 -6.19 -1.78
CA LEU A 54 1.95 -6.91 -0.53
C LEU A 54 3.20 -7.76 -0.59
N VAL A 55 4.21 -7.39 0.18
CA VAL A 55 5.53 -8.02 0.20
C VAL A 55 5.80 -8.59 1.59
N PHE A 56 6.35 -9.80 1.64
CA PHE A 56 6.83 -10.38 2.89
C PHE A 56 8.34 -10.57 2.86
N LYS A 57 8.95 -10.49 4.04
CA LYS A 57 10.38 -10.63 4.28
C LYS A 57 10.63 -11.64 5.39
N ILE A 58 11.61 -12.52 5.19
CA ILE A 58 12.01 -13.52 6.15
C ILE A 58 13.54 -13.65 6.19
N ASN A 59 14.12 -13.84 7.39
CA ASN A 59 15.56 -14.10 7.50
C ASN A 59 15.88 -15.48 6.92
N HIS A 60 16.84 -15.53 5.99
CA HIS A 60 17.31 -16.77 5.39
C HIS A 60 18.70 -17.13 5.92
N LEU A 61 18.74 -17.97 6.97
CA LEU A 61 19.95 -18.54 7.55
C LEU A 61 20.97 -17.51 8.06
N GLY A 62 20.55 -16.26 8.27
CA GLY A 62 21.45 -15.16 8.63
C GLY A 62 22.29 -14.60 7.47
N PHE A 63 22.20 -15.20 6.27
CA PHE A 63 22.96 -14.74 5.10
C PHE A 63 22.26 -13.60 4.36
N SER A 64 20.93 -13.64 4.28
CA SER A 64 20.15 -12.67 3.52
C SER A 64 18.72 -12.57 4.06
N THR A 65 18.01 -11.57 3.57
CA THR A 65 16.56 -11.51 3.65
C THR A 65 15.97 -12.13 2.38
N PHE A 66 15.16 -13.16 2.55
CA PHE A 66 14.35 -13.72 1.48
C PHE A 66 13.07 -12.90 1.36
N ILE A 67 12.70 -12.54 0.13
CA ILE A 67 11.57 -11.67 -0.17
C ILE A 67 10.64 -12.41 -1.13
N GLY A 68 9.36 -12.32 -0.87
CA GLY A 68 8.31 -12.73 -1.79
C GLY A 68 7.12 -11.78 -1.71
N SER A 69 6.15 -11.96 -2.59
CA SER A 69 4.92 -11.18 -2.68
C SER A 69 3.69 -12.08 -2.82
N PHE A 70 2.54 -11.45 -2.68
CA PHE A 70 1.27 -11.97 -3.17
C PHE A 70 0.71 -10.96 -4.17
N ASP A 71 0.54 -11.39 -5.40
CA ASP A 71 0.20 -10.51 -6.51
C ASP A 71 -1.30 -10.23 -6.62
N GLU A 72 -2.14 -11.07 -5.98
CA GLU A 72 -3.59 -10.92 -5.99
C GLU A 72 -4.13 -10.84 -4.56
N PHE A 73 -4.65 -9.68 -4.19
CA PHE A 73 -5.38 -9.45 -2.96
C PHE A 73 -6.42 -8.35 -3.15
N ASP A 74 -7.44 -8.35 -2.31
CA ASP A 74 -8.46 -7.31 -2.26
C ASP A 74 -8.56 -6.75 -0.85
N ALA A 75 -9.00 -5.50 -0.74
CA ALA A 75 -9.21 -4.85 0.54
C ALA A 75 -10.39 -3.87 0.50
N SER A 76 -11.12 -3.83 1.60
CA SER A 76 -12.17 -2.84 1.85
C SER A 76 -11.89 -2.08 3.12
N LEU A 77 -11.94 -0.75 3.03
CA LEU A 77 -11.74 0.17 4.13
C LEU A 77 -13.02 0.96 4.37
N ASP A 78 -13.52 0.95 5.60
CA ASP A 78 -14.51 1.89 6.09
C ASP A 78 -13.79 2.95 6.91
N PHE A 79 -13.66 4.16 6.34
CA PHE A 79 -12.85 5.24 6.89
C PHE A 79 -13.73 6.28 7.60
N ASP A 80 -13.51 6.48 8.89
CA ASP A 80 -14.16 7.50 9.70
C ASP A 80 -13.19 8.68 9.89
N ALA A 81 -13.36 9.76 9.10
CA ALA A 81 -12.50 10.93 9.14
C ALA A 81 -12.66 11.76 10.43
N GLU A 82 -13.82 11.67 11.11
CA GLU A 82 -14.06 12.38 12.35
C GLU A 82 -13.46 11.64 13.56
N ASN A 83 -13.43 10.29 13.48
CA ASN A 83 -12.93 9.42 14.54
C ASN A 83 -12.20 8.23 13.94
N ILE A 84 -10.92 8.41 13.62
CA ILE A 84 -10.07 7.36 12.99
C ILE A 84 -10.12 6.02 13.73
N GLU A 85 -10.37 6.05 15.03
CA GLU A 85 -10.51 4.89 15.92
C GLU A 85 -11.65 3.94 15.50
N ASN A 86 -12.67 4.47 14.79
CA ASN A 86 -13.81 3.71 14.30
C ASN A 86 -13.58 3.12 12.92
N SER A 87 -12.48 3.48 12.24
CA SER A 87 -12.16 2.95 10.91
C SER A 87 -11.89 1.45 10.97
N SER A 88 -12.31 0.74 9.93
CA SER A 88 -12.12 -0.71 9.84
C SER A 88 -11.63 -1.15 8.47
N LEU A 89 -10.80 -2.20 8.48
CA LEU A 89 -10.17 -2.77 7.29
C LEU A 89 -10.39 -4.28 7.25
N GLU A 90 -10.79 -4.78 6.09
CA GLU A 90 -10.72 -6.20 5.74
C GLU A 90 -9.81 -6.37 4.53
N VAL A 91 -8.90 -7.36 4.59
CA VAL A 91 -8.01 -7.75 3.50
C VAL A 91 -8.19 -9.24 3.23
N ILE A 92 -8.29 -9.61 1.95
CA ILE A 92 -8.39 -11.00 1.49
C ILE A 92 -7.27 -11.23 0.46
N VAL A 93 -6.35 -12.14 0.78
CA VAL A 93 -5.20 -12.47 -0.08
C VAL A 93 -5.45 -13.81 -0.74
N ASP A 94 -5.30 -13.88 -2.07
CA ASP A 94 -5.25 -15.17 -2.78
C ASP A 94 -3.88 -15.82 -2.58
N MET A 95 -3.85 -16.92 -1.85
CA MET A 95 -2.61 -17.66 -1.55
C MET A 95 -2.01 -18.34 -2.80
N ASN A 96 -2.77 -18.49 -3.90
CA ASN A 96 -2.25 -19.00 -5.16
C ASN A 96 -1.39 -17.96 -5.90
N SER A 97 -1.55 -16.67 -5.57
CA SER A 97 -0.79 -15.58 -6.17
C SER A 97 0.62 -15.38 -5.59
N LEU A 98 1.07 -16.32 -4.76
CA LEU A 98 2.43 -16.31 -4.20
C LEU A 98 3.48 -16.26 -5.31
N ASP A 99 4.36 -15.25 -5.24
CA ASP A 99 5.53 -15.07 -6.11
C ASP A 99 6.80 -14.93 -5.24
N VAL A 100 7.79 -15.76 -5.51
CA VAL A 100 9.15 -15.69 -4.92
C VAL A 100 10.24 -15.69 -6.00
N ASN A 101 9.88 -15.45 -7.25
CA ASN A 101 10.75 -15.51 -8.44
C ASN A 101 11.42 -16.87 -8.67
N LEU A 102 10.84 -17.95 -8.15
CA LEU A 102 11.34 -19.32 -8.26
C LEU A 102 10.16 -20.27 -8.47
N PRO A 103 9.65 -20.47 -9.71
CA PRO A 103 8.41 -21.19 -9.99
C PRO A 103 8.32 -22.60 -9.37
N ASP A 104 9.39 -23.38 -9.40
CA ASP A 104 9.40 -24.72 -8.79
C ASP A 104 9.26 -24.65 -7.25
N PHE A 105 9.81 -23.61 -6.64
CA PHE A 105 9.70 -23.40 -5.19
C PHE A 105 8.34 -22.81 -4.78
N GLU A 106 7.75 -21.99 -5.62
CA GLU A 106 6.37 -21.51 -5.43
C GLU A 106 5.39 -22.67 -5.37
N GLU A 107 5.50 -23.62 -6.28
CA GLU A 107 4.68 -24.83 -6.25
C GLU A 107 4.93 -25.69 -4.98
N GLU A 108 6.18 -25.77 -4.51
CA GLU A 108 6.48 -26.42 -3.23
C GLU A 108 5.82 -25.68 -2.05
N LEU A 109 5.91 -24.33 -2.02
CA LEU A 109 5.34 -23.50 -0.97
C LEU A 109 3.79 -23.56 -0.95
N LYS A 110 3.15 -23.68 -2.11
CA LYS A 110 1.70 -23.86 -2.23
C LYS A 110 1.22 -25.24 -1.77
N GLY A 111 2.12 -26.22 -1.71
CA GLY A 111 1.83 -27.60 -1.34
C GLY A 111 1.45 -27.80 0.13
N SER A 112 0.94 -29.01 0.44
CA SER A 112 0.42 -29.40 1.76
C SER A 112 1.45 -29.43 2.90
N ASN A 113 2.74 -29.34 2.59
CA ASN A 113 3.81 -29.26 3.60
C ASN A 113 4.11 -27.82 4.05
N TRP A 114 3.44 -26.83 3.42
CA TRP A 114 3.64 -25.42 3.66
C TRP A 114 2.29 -24.71 3.81
N PHE A 115 1.82 -23.99 2.80
CA PHE A 115 0.58 -23.22 2.90
C PHE A 115 -0.68 -24.05 2.64
N ASP A 116 -0.55 -25.23 2.01
CA ASP A 116 -1.71 -26.08 1.63
C ASP A 116 -2.84 -25.30 0.98
N VAL A 117 -2.51 -24.56 -0.09
CA VAL A 117 -3.45 -23.62 -0.73
C VAL A 117 -4.68 -24.34 -1.30
N ALA A 118 -4.60 -25.65 -1.55
CA ALA A 118 -5.74 -26.46 -1.95
C ALA A 118 -6.81 -26.53 -0.85
N GLN A 119 -6.41 -26.51 0.42
CA GLN A 119 -7.31 -26.50 1.57
C GLN A 119 -7.55 -25.05 2.08
N PHE A 120 -6.53 -24.21 2.03
CA PHE A 120 -6.55 -22.84 2.54
C PHE A 120 -6.21 -21.83 1.43
N PRO A 121 -7.11 -21.60 0.45
CA PRO A 121 -6.82 -20.79 -0.71
C PRO A 121 -6.70 -19.29 -0.40
N GLN A 122 -7.11 -18.85 0.78
CA GLN A 122 -7.10 -17.45 1.18
C GLN A 122 -6.47 -17.24 2.55
N ALA A 123 -5.77 -16.12 2.71
CA ALA A 123 -5.50 -15.53 4.01
C ALA A 123 -6.39 -14.29 4.18
N ILE A 124 -6.89 -14.06 5.41
CA ILE A 124 -7.84 -12.98 5.69
C ILE A 124 -7.36 -12.22 6.92
N TYR A 125 -7.29 -10.89 6.79
CA TYR A 125 -7.01 -10.00 7.91
C TYR A 125 -8.20 -9.08 8.17
N ARG A 126 -8.53 -8.86 9.45
CA ARG A 126 -9.55 -7.88 9.86
C ARG A 126 -9.06 -7.09 11.05
N THR A 127 -9.19 -5.78 11.00
CA THR A 127 -9.01 -4.94 12.18
C THR A 127 -10.09 -5.24 13.22
N THR A 128 -9.71 -5.21 14.49
CA THR A 128 -10.63 -5.49 15.62
C THR A 128 -10.75 -4.30 16.57
N ALA A 129 -9.69 -3.50 16.71
CA ALA A 129 -9.69 -2.33 17.56
C ALA A 129 -8.56 -1.35 17.17
N PHE A 130 -8.77 -0.08 17.41
CA PHE A 130 -7.72 0.92 17.45
C PHE A 130 -6.88 0.73 18.73
N VAL A 131 -5.56 0.89 18.61
CA VAL A 131 -4.62 0.75 19.73
C VAL A 131 -4.06 2.10 20.14
N GLU A 132 -3.42 2.82 19.20
CA GLU A 132 -2.77 4.11 19.47
C GLU A 132 -2.51 4.90 18.17
N SER A 133 -2.38 6.23 18.29
CA SER A 133 -1.66 7.07 17.32
C SER A 133 -0.23 7.24 17.80
N ARG A 134 0.74 7.00 16.92
CA ARG A 134 2.15 7.26 17.19
C ARG A 134 2.55 8.69 16.87
N ASP A 135 1.93 9.24 15.83
CA ASP A 135 2.02 10.65 15.43
C ASP A 135 0.76 11.06 14.65
N GLU A 136 0.81 12.18 13.92
CA GLU A 136 -0.33 12.75 13.18
C GLU A 136 -0.83 11.84 12.06
N ASN A 137 0.04 10.99 11.48
CA ASN A 137 -0.26 10.16 10.31
C ASN A 137 0.01 8.67 10.52
N THR A 138 0.53 8.26 11.68
CA THR A 138 0.86 6.86 11.97
C THR A 138 -0.07 6.29 13.05
N PHE A 139 -0.80 5.25 12.70
CA PHE A 139 -1.81 4.60 13.53
C PHE A 139 -1.52 3.13 13.74
N VAL A 140 -1.89 2.60 14.89
CA VAL A 140 -1.79 1.16 15.18
C VAL A 140 -3.17 0.59 15.40
N PHE A 141 -3.50 -0.45 14.64
CA PHE A 141 -4.73 -1.21 14.81
C PHE A 141 -4.40 -2.64 15.23
N ALA A 142 -5.10 -3.15 16.23
CA ALA A 142 -5.15 -4.57 16.49
C ALA A 142 -6.03 -5.24 15.43
N GLY A 143 -5.69 -6.47 15.06
CA GLY A 143 -6.48 -7.25 14.13
C GLY A 143 -6.27 -8.74 14.32
N GLU A 144 -7.00 -9.51 13.54
CA GLU A 144 -6.90 -10.96 13.45
C GLU A 144 -6.51 -11.36 12.04
N LEU A 145 -5.43 -12.13 11.94
CA LEU A 145 -5.01 -12.80 10.71
C LEU A 145 -5.46 -14.25 10.75
N THR A 146 -6.19 -14.67 9.73
CA THR A 146 -6.44 -16.10 9.46
C THR A 146 -5.52 -16.53 8.32
N LEU A 147 -4.59 -17.41 8.61
CA LEU A 147 -3.63 -17.98 7.65
C LEU A 147 -3.52 -19.48 7.89
N HIS A 148 -3.50 -20.30 6.84
CA HIS A 148 -3.39 -21.75 6.93
C HIS A 148 -4.42 -22.38 7.89
N GLY A 149 -5.64 -21.80 7.92
CA GLY A 149 -6.75 -22.26 8.78
C GLY A 149 -6.65 -21.89 10.26
N VAL A 150 -5.62 -21.16 10.68
CA VAL A 150 -5.43 -20.69 12.05
C VAL A 150 -5.65 -19.20 12.10
N THR A 151 -6.40 -18.73 13.12
CA THR A 151 -6.61 -17.29 13.39
C THR A 151 -5.80 -16.88 14.63
N ALA A 152 -4.99 -15.85 14.49
CA ALA A 152 -4.17 -15.30 15.57
C ALA A 152 -4.13 -13.75 15.50
N PRO A 153 -3.89 -13.07 16.64
CA PRO A 153 -3.82 -11.62 16.67
C PRO A 153 -2.54 -11.12 15.98
N VAL A 154 -2.71 -10.08 15.13
CA VAL A 154 -1.61 -9.38 14.46
C VAL A 154 -1.92 -7.89 14.46
N ASN A 155 -1.00 -7.07 14.96
CA ASN A 155 -1.12 -5.62 14.89
C ASN A 155 -0.64 -5.12 13.52
N LEU A 156 -1.37 -4.14 12.99
CA LEU A 156 -1.03 -3.42 11.78
C LEU A 156 -0.61 -1.99 12.15
N VAL A 157 0.57 -1.59 11.73
CA VAL A 157 1.02 -0.19 11.80
C VAL A 157 0.75 0.42 10.43
N VAL A 158 -0.01 1.50 10.41
CA VAL A 158 -0.48 2.16 9.17
C VAL A 158 0.04 3.58 9.14
N ASP A 159 0.75 3.93 8.08
CA ASP A 159 1.18 5.27 7.76
C ASP A 159 0.31 5.83 6.64
N PHE A 160 -0.34 6.96 6.90
CA PHE A 160 -1.16 7.66 5.94
C PHE A 160 -0.29 8.59 5.09
N ASN A 161 -0.26 8.37 3.78
CA ASN A 161 0.55 9.15 2.84
C ASN A 161 -0.16 10.42 2.37
N GLY A 162 -1.49 10.38 2.29
CA GLY A 162 -2.32 11.50 1.86
C GLY A 162 -3.52 11.04 1.03
N GLY A 163 -4.44 11.97 0.78
CA GLY A 163 -5.63 11.71 -0.01
C GLY A 163 -6.12 12.94 -0.76
N GLY A 164 -6.96 12.70 -1.76
CA GLY A 164 -7.54 13.76 -2.55
C GLY A 164 -8.16 13.26 -3.85
N ARG A 165 -8.65 14.21 -4.66
CA ARG A 165 -9.25 13.88 -5.95
C ARG A 165 -8.17 13.66 -7.01
N ASN A 166 -8.05 12.45 -7.50
CA ASN A 166 -7.20 12.13 -8.64
C ASN A 166 -7.84 12.70 -9.92
N VAL A 167 -7.14 13.64 -10.59
CA VAL A 167 -7.66 14.32 -11.78
C VAL A 167 -7.74 13.42 -13.00
N LEU A 168 -6.96 12.33 -13.05
CA LEU A 168 -6.92 11.40 -14.18
C LEU A 168 -8.07 10.40 -14.10
N THR A 169 -8.23 9.75 -12.94
CA THR A 169 -9.29 8.75 -12.70
C THR A 169 -10.61 9.36 -12.28
N ARG A 170 -10.60 10.62 -11.78
CA ARG A 170 -11.71 11.35 -11.17
C ARG A 170 -12.21 10.76 -9.85
N SER A 171 -11.58 9.70 -9.37
CA SER A 171 -11.87 9.08 -8.08
C SER A 171 -11.27 9.90 -6.94
N TYR A 172 -11.87 9.83 -5.77
CA TYR A 172 -11.23 10.28 -4.55
C TYR A 172 -10.36 9.13 -4.06
N THR A 173 -9.06 9.36 -3.94
CA THR A 173 -8.05 8.35 -3.67
C THR A 173 -7.31 8.66 -2.38
N MET A 174 -7.01 7.66 -1.58
CA MET A 174 -6.16 7.73 -0.39
C MET A 174 -5.03 6.72 -0.51
N GLY A 175 -3.80 7.12 -0.14
CA GLY A 175 -2.62 6.28 -0.13
C GLY A 175 -2.17 5.94 1.29
N PHE A 176 -1.75 4.68 1.48
CA PHE A 176 -1.26 4.17 2.75
C PHE A 176 -0.04 3.28 2.55
N GLU A 177 0.86 3.33 3.52
CA GLU A 177 1.83 2.28 3.78
C GLU A 177 1.41 1.54 5.04
N ALA A 178 1.63 0.22 5.10
CA ALA A 178 1.36 -0.53 6.30
C ALA A 178 2.43 -1.59 6.53
N THR A 179 2.72 -1.84 7.80
CA THR A 179 3.65 -2.89 8.21
C THR A 179 3.04 -3.77 9.29
N ALA A 180 3.37 -5.06 9.25
CA ALA A 180 3.01 -6.00 10.30
C ALA A 180 4.15 -6.98 10.54
N THR A 181 4.24 -7.50 11.76
CA THR A 181 5.20 -8.55 12.13
C THR A 181 4.48 -9.63 12.89
N PHE A 182 4.72 -10.90 12.52
CA PHE A 182 4.15 -12.06 13.20
C PHE A 182 5.05 -13.29 13.06
N LEU A 183 4.82 -14.33 13.84
CA LEU A 183 5.52 -15.59 13.74
C LEU A 183 4.72 -16.57 12.85
N ARG A 184 5.33 -17.07 11.78
CA ARG A 184 4.67 -18.03 10.89
C ARG A 184 4.35 -19.36 11.58
N SER A 185 5.09 -19.70 12.64
CA SER A 185 4.82 -20.89 13.45
C SER A 185 3.48 -20.80 14.19
N ASP A 186 2.99 -19.61 14.54
CA ASP A 186 1.69 -19.39 15.17
C ASP A 186 0.54 -19.85 14.26
N PHE A 187 0.78 -19.92 12.95
CA PHE A 187 -0.15 -20.35 11.91
C PHE A 187 0.14 -21.78 11.40
N GLY A 188 1.01 -22.53 12.09
CA GLY A 188 1.37 -23.90 11.70
C GLY A 188 2.38 -23.99 10.54
N VAL A 189 2.87 -22.88 10.00
CA VAL A 189 3.86 -22.84 8.91
C VAL A 189 5.28 -22.79 9.49
N SER A 190 5.71 -23.85 10.17
CA SER A 190 6.95 -23.86 10.96
C SER A 190 8.12 -24.62 10.30
N ARG A 191 7.99 -25.02 9.03
CA ARG A 191 9.02 -25.81 8.35
C ARG A 191 10.36 -25.07 8.31
N PHE A 192 11.44 -25.75 8.64
CA PHE A 192 12.83 -25.26 8.69
C PHE A 192 13.12 -24.12 9.69
N THR A 193 12.23 -23.78 10.62
CA THR A 193 12.54 -22.84 11.71
C THR A 193 13.74 -23.32 12.54
N ASN A 194 13.82 -24.63 12.82
CA ASN A 194 14.93 -25.25 13.56
C ASN A 194 16.23 -25.35 12.74
N PHE A 195 16.23 -25.00 11.47
CA PHE A 195 17.38 -25.04 10.57
C PHE A 195 17.88 -23.65 10.18
N GLY A 196 17.42 -22.61 10.88
CA GLY A 196 17.88 -21.23 10.70
C GLY A 196 17.11 -20.39 9.68
N VAL A 197 16.04 -20.93 9.06
CA VAL A 197 15.07 -20.11 8.34
C VAL A 197 14.21 -19.38 9.36
N GLY A 198 14.14 -18.06 9.28
CA GLY A 198 13.45 -17.22 10.27
C GLY A 198 12.01 -17.65 10.52
N ASP A 199 11.56 -17.45 11.74
CA ASP A 199 10.16 -17.65 12.12
C ASP A 199 9.34 -16.36 11.97
N GLU A 200 9.99 -15.24 12.20
CA GLU A 200 9.40 -13.91 12.07
C GLU A 200 9.22 -13.54 10.59
N ILE A 201 7.99 -13.16 10.26
CA ILE A 201 7.61 -12.57 9.00
C ILE A 201 7.42 -11.07 9.20
N ASN A 202 8.02 -10.27 8.33
CA ASN A 202 7.79 -8.83 8.26
C ASN A 202 7.05 -8.55 6.95
N LEU A 203 5.87 -7.93 7.04
CA LEU A 203 5.09 -7.47 5.90
C LEU A 203 5.34 -6.00 5.62
N ASP A 204 5.46 -5.66 4.33
CA ASP A 204 5.38 -4.30 3.82
C ASP A 204 4.25 -4.23 2.78
N VAL A 205 3.34 -3.31 2.98
CA VAL A 205 2.16 -3.12 2.13
C VAL A 205 2.11 -1.66 1.69
N ASN A 206 1.95 -1.43 0.39
CA ASN A 206 1.74 -0.10 -0.17
C ASN A 206 0.48 -0.15 -1.02
N VAL A 207 -0.47 0.73 -0.74
CA VAL A 207 -1.80 0.64 -1.36
C VAL A 207 -2.41 2.01 -1.61
N GLU A 208 -3.19 2.08 -2.68
CA GLU A 208 -4.17 3.14 -2.90
C GLU A 208 -5.60 2.58 -2.74
N PHE A 209 -6.45 3.38 -2.12
CA PHE A 209 -7.87 3.10 -1.99
C PHE A 209 -8.68 4.15 -2.73
N GLN A 210 -9.68 3.72 -3.49
CA GLN A 210 -10.62 4.59 -4.18
C GLN A 210 -11.98 4.58 -3.48
N ALA A 211 -12.61 5.76 -3.34
CA ALA A 211 -13.94 5.86 -2.75
C ALA A 211 -14.91 4.95 -3.50
N ALA A 212 -15.63 4.12 -2.75
CA ALA A 212 -16.74 3.36 -3.28
C ALA A 212 -17.92 4.32 -3.52
N ASP A 213 -18.47 4.34 -4.74
CA ASP A 213 -19.61 5.17 -5.14
C ASP A 213 -20.92 4.80 -4.40
#